data_5784b567413c59b11dc2a4e50dccf3df
#
_entry.id   5784b567413c59b11dc2a4e50dccf3df
#
_cell.length_a   1.000
_cell.length_b   1.000
_cell.length_c   1.000
_cell.angle_alpha   90.00
_cell.angle_beta   90.00
_cell.angle_gamma   90.00
#
_symmetry.space_group_name_H-M   'P 1'
#
loop_
_entity.id
_entity.type
_entity.pdbx_description
1 polymer ?
#
loop_
_entity_poly.entity_id
_entity_poly.type
_entity_poly.pdbx_seq_one_letter_code
_entity_poly.pdbx_strand_id
1 'polypeptide(L)'
;MCIRDRLYAQAVDTALRTTGLETFEALREAGSAKLAQLPPDHGAEYGKAPLARRLQDIARLVRSGVGLQLAVTEMGGWDTHVGEGAERGQLAQRLGDLGQALAAFRTDLGERWGDVRVVVMTEFGRTARENGNRGTDHGTASVMLVLGGGVRGGRVVGGYRGLARSALFEERDLAIGTDVRSVLWESAAAQLGVEDPSPVFPGFRPTPAVLG
;
A
#
# COMPACT_ATOMS: atom_id res chain seq x y z
N MET A 1 32.93 9.31 0.67
CA MET A 1 31.84 9.91 1.47
C MET A 1 31.33 11.13 0.74
N CYS A 2 30.02 11.15 0.41
CA CYS A 2 29.37 12.25 -0.30
C CYS A 2 29.31 13.51 0.60
N ILE A 3 29.19 14.71 0.01
CA ILE A 3 29.03 15.98 0.76
C ILE A 3 27.83 15.88 1.72
N ARG A 4 26.74 15.26 1.27
CA ARG A 4 25.52 15.05 2.04
C ARG A 4 25.75 14.17 3.26
N ASP A 5 26.48 13.05 3.13
CA ASP A 5 26.83 12.15 4.24
C ASP A 5 27.62 12.89 5.32
N ARG A 6 28.49 13.81 4.89
CA ARG A 6 29.34 14.61 5.78
C ARG A 6 28.53 15.62 6.58
N LEU A 7 27.52 16.24 5.96
CA LEU A 7 26.64 17.22 6.63
C LEU A 7 25.86 16.54 7.78
N TYR A 8 25.32 15.35 7.58
CA TYR A 8 24.61 14.64 8.63
C TYR A 8 25.57 14.14 9.73
N ALA A 9 26.75 13.63 9.36
CA ALA A 9 27.75 13.17 10.33
C ALA A 9 28.27 14.31 11.24
N GLN A 10 28.17 15.57 10.81
CA GLN A 10 28.57 16.75 11.56
C GLN A 10 27.39 17.48 12.22
N ALA A 11 26.15 16.96 12.11
CA ALA A 11 25.01 17.59 12.74
C ALA A 11 25.16 17.62 14.26
N VAL A 12 24.87 18.77 14.86
CA VAL A 12 24.93 18.99 16.31
C VAL A 12 23.82 18.21 17.03
N ASP A 13 22.66 18.12 16.39
CA ASP A 13 21.55 17.31 16.88
C ASP A 13 21.86 15.82 16.71
N THR A 14 21.88 15.10 17.84
CA THR A 14 22.25 13.67 17.88
C THR A 14 21.23 12.80 17.15
N ALA A 15 19.92 13.10 17.27
CA ALA A 15 18.89 12.34 16.58
C ALA A 15 19.01 12.52 15.06
N LEU A 16 19.20 13.75 14.58
CA LEU A 16 19.39 14.04 13.15
C LEU A 16 20.64 13.34 12.61
N ARG A 17 21.74 13.35 13.37
CA ARG A 17 22.98 12.67 13.00
C ARG A 17 22.81 11.16 12.91
N THR A 18 22.23 10.53 13.94
CA THR A 18 22.02 9.08 13.99
C THR A 18 21.09 8.63 12.85
N THR A 19 19.91 9.22 12.73
CA THR A 19 18.94 8.90 11.68
C THR A 19 19.52 9.12 10.28
N GLY A 20 20.30 10.19 10.09
CA GLY A 20 20.96 10.46 8.82
C GLY A 20 21.98 9.39 8.44
N LEU A 21 22.83 8.97 9.38
CA LEU A 21 23.83 7.92 9.14
C LEU A 21 23.18 6.56 8.86
N GLU A 22 22.20 6.15 9.65
CA GLU A 22 21.43 4.92 9.46
C GLU A 22 20.72 4.92 8.09
N THR A 23 20.14 6.05 7.69
CA THR A 23 19.50 6.19 6.37
C THR A 23 20.51 5.97 5.24
N PHE A 24 21.72 6.55 5.33
CA PHE A 24 22.73 6.37 4.28
C PHE A 24 23.32 4.97 4.25
N GLU A 25 23.40 4.30 5.38
CA GLU A 25 23.80 2.90 5.46
C GLU A 25 22.75 1.99 4.80
N ALA A 26 21.48 2.16 5.15
CA ALA A 26 20.36 1.46 4.53
C ALA A 26 20.28 1.71 3.00
N LEU A 27 20.50 2.96 2.55
CA LEU A 27 20.54 3.27 1.10
C LEU A 27 21.72 2.61 0.38
N ARG A 28 22.87 2.48 1.02
CA ARG A 28 24.02 1.75 0.45
C ARG A 28 23.75 0.26 0.35
N GLU A 29 23.15 -0.33 1.37
CA GLU A 29 22.76 -1.75 1.34
C GLU A 29 21.70 -2.00 0.27
N ALA A 30 20.63 -1.20 0.27
CA ALA A 30 19.56 -1.30 -0.74
C ALA A 30 20.06 -1.10 -2.18
N GLY A 31 21.05 -0.22 -2.37
CA GLY A 31 21.69 0.05 -3.67
C GLY A 31 22.84 -0.90 -4.03
N SER A 32 23.09 -1.93 -3.22
CA SER A 32 24.18 -2.86 -3.51
C SER A 32 23.94 -3.62 -4.82
N ALA A 33 25.02 -3.81 -5.60
CA ALA A 33 24.96 -4.56 -6.87
C ALA A 33 24.43 -6.00 -6.69
N LYS A 34 24.63 -6.60 -5.52
CA LYS A 34 24.09 -7.93 -5.20
C LYS A 34 22.56 -7.94 -5.14
N LEU A 35 21.94 -6.95 -4.49
CA LEU A 35 20.47 -6.84 -4.42
C LEU A 35 19.84 -6.56 -5.78
N ALA A 36 20.42 -5.65 -6.55
CA ALA A 36 19.92 -5.32 -7.89
C ALA A 36 19.94 -6.51 -8.86
N GLN A 37 20.81 -7.49 -8.64
CA GLN A 37 20.97 -8.69 -9.49
C GLN A 37 20.14 -9.89 -9.04
N LEU A 38 19.47 -9.83 -7.86
CA LEU A 38 18.64 -10.95 -7.41
C LEU A 38 17.45 -11.13 -8.37
N PRO A 39 17.33 -12.27 -9.07
CA PRO A 39 16.14 -12.53 -9.88
C PRO A 39 14.93 -12.75 -8.98
N PRO A 40 13.71 -12.66 -9.53
CA PRO A 40 12.51 -13.14 -8.84
C PRO A 40 12.66 -14.62 -8.48
N ASP A 41 12.08 -15.03 -7.38
CA ASP A 41 12.10 -16.39 -6.89
C ASP A 41 10.76 -17.11 -7.13
N HIS A 42 10.72 -18.41 -6.88
CA HIS A 42 9.50 -19.25 -6.98
C HIS A 42 8.78 -19.14 -8.34
N GLY A 43 9.49 -18.76 -9.40
CA GLY A 43 8.88 -18.55 -10.72
C GLY A 43 7.98 -17.33 -10.83
N ALA A 44 8.17 -16.33 -9.98
CA ALA A 44 7.37 -15.11 -10.02
C ALA A 44 7.57 -14.32 -11.31
N GLU A 45 6.48 -14.04 -12.02
CA GLU A 45 6.46 -13.28 -13.26
C GLU A 45 5.84 -11.90 -13.06
N TYR A 46 6.70 -10.91 -12.84
CA TYR A 46 6.28 -9.52 -12.74
C TYR A 46 5.90 -8.99 -14.12
N GLY A 47 4.78 -8.29 -14.20
CA GLY A 47 4.37 -7.59 -15.41
C GLY A 47 5.26 -6.40 -15.73
N LYS A 48 4.91 -5.67 -16.80
CA LYS A 48 5.68 -4.50 -17.27
C LYS A 48 5.27 -3.18 -16.59
N ALA A 49 4.21 -3.18 -15.80
CA ALA A 49 3.74 -1.99 -15.10
C ALA A 49 4.82 -1.44 -14.14
N PRO A 50 4.91 -0.11 -13.97
CA PRO A 50 5.89 0.49 -13.05
C PRO A 50 5.80 -0.05 -11.62
N LEU A 51 4.58 -0.33 -11.12
CA LEU A 51 4.36 -0.94 -9.81
C LEU A 51 5.03 -2.32 -9.70
N ALA A 52 4.95 -3.15 -10.74
CA ALA A 52 5.55 -4.48 -10.75
C ALA A 52 7.05 -4.43 -10.46
N ARG A 53 7.78 -3.50 -11.09
CA ARG A 53 9.21 -3.28 -10.84
C ARG A 53 9.49 -2.85 -9.41
N ARG A 54 8.70 -1.91 -8.88
CA ARG A 54 8.83 -1.43 -7.49
C ARG A 54 8.58 -2.55 -6.48
N LEU A 55 7.55 -3.37 -6.69
CA LEU A 55 7.29 -4.52 -5.82
C LEU A 55 8.40 -5.58 -5.93
N GLN A 56 8.99 -5.79 -7.09
CA GLN A 56 10.16 -6.66 -7.25
C GLN A 56 11.36 -6.15 -6.44
N ASP A 57 11.60 -4.83 -6.44
CA ASP A 57 12.68 -4.24 -5.64
C ASP A 57 12.41 -4.40 -4.13
N ILE A 58 11.17 -4.21 -3.69
CA ILE A 58 10.76 -4.47 -2.31
C ILE A 58 10.93 -5.96 -1.96
N ALA A 59 10.54 -6.89 -2.84
CA ALA A 59 10.73 -8.33 -2.62
C ALA A 59 12.21 -8.69 -2.44
N ARG A 60 13.10 -8.10 -3.23
CA ARG A 60 14.55 -8.26 -3.07
C ARG A 60 15.05 -7.83 -1.70
N LEU A 61 14.59 -6.68 -1.20
CA LEU A 61 14.93 -6.18 0.13
C LEU A 61 14.42 -7.12 1.23
N VAL A 62 13.19 -7.59 1.15
CA VAL A 62 12.63 -8.55 2.11
C VAL A 62 13.42 -9.86 2.10
N ARG A 63 13.70 -10.40 0.92
CA ARG A 63 14.43 -11.66 0.76
C ARG A 63 15.88 -11.58 1.21
N SER A 64 16.51 -10.41 1.10
CA SER A 64 17.89 -10.20 1.53
C SER A 64 18.08 -10.12 3.06
N GLY A 65 16.99 -9.92 3.81
CA GLY A 65 17.07 -9.87 5.27
C GLY A 65 17.69 -8.59 5.83
N VAL A 66 17.72 -7.49 5.07
CA VAL A 66 18.27 -6.18 5.49
C VAL A 66 17.47 -5.46 6.59
N GLY A 67 16.45 -6.11 7.16
CA GLY A 67 15.66 -5.52 8.23
C GLY A 67 14.61 -4.51 7.75
N LEU A 68 14.11 -4.63 6.51
CA LEU A 68 13.05 -3.75 6.00
C LEU A 68 11.80 -3.87 6.87
N GLN A 69 11.40 -2.77 7.50
CA GLN A 69 10.19 -2.70 8.35
C GLN A 69 9.00 -2.09 7.61
N LEU A 70 9.23 -1.06 6.81
CA LEU A 70 8.18 -0.34 6.09
C LEU A 70 8.64 0.01 4.68
N ALA A 71 7.80 -0.25 3.70
CA ALA A 71 7.98 0.21 2.33
C ALA A 71 6.70 0.90 1.86
N VAL A 72 6.86 2.01 1.16
CA VAL A 72 5.75 2.75 0.55
C VAL A 72 6.00 2.87 -0.94
N THR A 73 4.98 2.59 -1.73
CA THR A 73 5.02 2.77 -3.19
C THR A 73 3.66 3.24 -3.68
N GLU A 74 3.61 3.76 -4.88
CA GLU A 74 2.40 4.33 -5.46
C GLU A 74 2.10 3.76 -6.84
N MET A 75 0.85 3.82 -7.23
CA MET A 75 0.38 3.49 -8.57
C MET A 75 -0.60 4.55 -9.04
N GLY A 76 -0.19 5.38 -9.99
CA GLY A 76 -1.04 6.43 -10.55
C GLY A 76 -1.97 5.95 -11.65
N GLY A 77 -2.81 6.86 -12.13
CA GLY A 77 -3.71 6.63 -13.26
C GLY A 77 -5.10 6.14 -12.87
N TRP A 78 -5.50 6.39 -11.61
CA TRP A 78 -6.83 6.04 -11.09
C TRP A 78 -7.86 7.16 -11.22
N ASP A 79 -7.41 8.36 -11.59
CA ASP A 79 -8.27 9.55 -11.70
C ASP A 79 -8.94 9.61 -13.07
N THR A 80 -9.90 8.70 -13.29
CA THR A 80 -10.52 8.41 -14.59
C THR A 80 -11.86 9.12 -14.75
N HIS A 81 -11.84 10.44 -14.93
CA HIS A 81 -13.04 11.25 -15.16
C HIS A 81 -13.65 11.10 -16.56
N VAL A 82 -12.91 10.53 -17.52
CA VAL A 82 -13.32 10.37 -18.91
C VAL A 82 -12.98 8.98 -19.42
N GLY A 83 -13.96 8.27 -19.97
CA GLY A 83 -13.73 6.98 -20.60
C GLY A 83 -13.11 5.93 -19.68
N GLU A 84 -13.56 5.86 -18.43
CA GLU A 84 -13.02 4.96 -17.40
C GLU A 84 -13.08 3.50 -17.81
N GLY A 85 -14.21 3.12 -18.42
CA GLY A 85 -14.52 1.74 -18.75
C GLY A 85 -14.97 0.93 -17.54
N ALA A 86 -15.28 -0.34 -17.75
CA ALA A 86 -15.71 -1.26 -16.70
C ALA A 86 -14.95 -2.59 -16.83
N GLU A 87 -15.48 -3.58 -17.56
CA GLU A 87 -14.80 -4.85 -17.84
C GLU A 87 -13.61 -4.68 -18.80
N ARG A 88 -13.63 -3.60 -19.56
CA ARG A 88 -12.55 -3.19 -20.49
C ARG A 88 -12.33 -1.69 -20.35
N GLY A 89 -11.11 -1.23 -20.64
CA GLY A 89 -10.75 0.18 -20.58
C GLY A 89 -9.71 0.47 -19.50
N GLN A 90 -9.63 1.73 -19.10
CA GLN A 90 -8.57 2.22 -18.21
C GLN A 90 -8.62 1.56 -16.83
N LEU A 91 -9.81 1.46 -16.23
CA LEU A 91 -9.97 0.86 -14.90
C LEU A 91 -9.60 -0.63 -14.92
N ALA A 92 -10.11 -1.39 -15.90
CA ALA A 92 -9.78 -2.81 -16.04
C ALA A 92 -8.26 -3.04 -16.20
N GLN A 93 -7.60 -2.21 -16.99
CA GLN A 93 -6.15 -2.28 -17.17
C GLN A 93 -5.41 -2.01 -15.86
N ARG A 94 -5.80 -0.98 -15.10
CA ARG A 94 -5.17 -0.64 -13.81
C ARG A 94 -5.37 -1.75 -12.78
N LEU A 95 -6.57 -2.28 -12.67
CA LEU A 95 -6.87 -3.41 -11.78
C LEU A 95 -6.09 -4.66 -12.18
N GLY A 96 -5.96 -4.95 -13.47
CA GLY A 96 -5.15 -6.05 -13.99
C GLY A 96 -3.67 -5.90 -13.64
N ASP A 97 -3.10 -4.72 -13.88
CA ASP A 97 -1.70 -4.40 -13.55
C ASP A 97 -1.43 -4.52 -12.04
N LEU A 98 -2.35 -4.00 -11.20
CA LEU A 98 -2.27 -4.11 -9.75
C LEU A 98 -2.33 -5.58 -9.30
N GLY A 99 -3.32 -6.32 -9.78
CA GLY A 99 -3.51 -7.72 -9.42
C GLY A 99 -2.33 -8.59 -9.83
N GLN A 100 -1.81 -8.42 -11.06
CA GLN A 100 -0.64 -9.14 -11.54
C GLN A 100 0.60 -8.83 -10.69
N ALA A 101 0.84 -7.56 -10.40
CA ALA A 101 1.99 -7.15 -9.60
C ALA A 101 1.94 -7.71 -8.16
N LEU A 102 0.77 -7.68 -7.52
CA LEU A 102 0.57 -8.25 -6.18
C LEU A 102 0.69 -9.78 -6.18
N ALA A 103 0.16 -10.47 -7.19
CA ALA A 103 0.28 -11.91 -7.31
C ALA A 103 1.76 -12.33 -7.49
N ALA A 104 2.50 -11.64 -8.35
CA ALA A 104 3.93 -11.88 -8.53
C ALA A 104 4.72 -11.61 -7.24
N PHE A 105 4.40 -10.54 -6.52
CA PHE A 105 5.04 -10.19 -5.26
C PHE A 105 4.83 -11.28 -4.20
N ARG A 106 3.59 -11.78 -4.06
CA ARG A 106 3.31 -12.92 -3.18
C ARG A 106 4.11 -14.15 -3.56
N THR A 107 4.16 -14.48 -4.85
CA THR A 107 4.90 -15.65 -5.36
C THR A 107 6.39 -15.51 -5.07
N ASP A 108 6.99 -14.34 -5.35
CA ASP A 108 8.41 -14.06 -5.13
C ASP A 108 8.83 -14.17 -3.66
N LEU A 109 7.95 -13.78 -2.74
CA LEU A 109 8.22 -13.87 -1.31
C LEU A 109 8.10 -15.30 -0.76
N GLY A 110 7.34 -16.18 -1.39
CA GLY A 110 7.17 -17.55 -0.92
C GLY A 110 6.73 -17.63 0.55
N GLU A 111 7.49 -18.33 1.38
CA GLU A 111 7.22 -18.49 2.81
C GLU A 111 7.29 -17.15 3.58
N ARG A 112 8.13 -16.21 3.12
CA ARG A 112 8.22 -14.87 3.71
C ARG A 112 6.96 -14.03 3.56
N TRP A 113 5.99 -14.47 2.74
CA TRP A 113 4.69 -13.83 2.67
C TRP A 113 3.98 -13.76 4.02
N GLY A 114 4.25 -14.73 4.91
CA GLY A 114 3.76 -14.73 6.28
C GLY A 114 4.26 -13.56 7.13
N ASP A 115 5.44 -13.03 6.81
CA ASP A 115 6.08 -11.94 7.54
C ASP A 115 5.70 -10.55 7.00
N VAL A 116 4.95 -10.48 5.91
CA VAL A 116 4.63 -9.24 5.20
C VAL A 116 3.14 -8.95 5.24
N ARG A 117 2.77 -7.70 5.51
CA ARG A 117 1.42 -7.19 5.35
C ARG A 117 1.40 -6.08 4.32
N VAL A 118 0.55 -6.22 3.33
CA VAL A 118 0.34 -5.25 2.26
C VAL A 118 -0.99 -4.54 2.49
N VAL A 119 -0.97 -3.22 2.52
CA VAL A 119 -2.17 -2.38 2.54
C VAL A 119 -2.21 -1.55 1.26
N VAL A 120 -3.25 -1.74 0.46
CA VAL A 120 -3.54 -0.91 -0.71
C VAL A 120 -4.65 0.05 -0.34
N MET A 121 -4.39 1.34 -0.51
CA MET A 121 -5.33 2.41 -0.17
C MET A 121 -5.29 3.52 -1.21
N THR A 122 -6.29 4.37 -1.20
CA THR A 122 -6.39 5.54 -2.07
C THR A 122 -6.87 6.75 -1.27
N GLU A 123 -6.56 7.94 -1.75
CA GLU A 123 -6.93 9.22 -1.12
C GLU A 123 -8.38 9.64 -1.37
N PHE A 124 -9.04 9.11 -2.38
CA PHE A 124 -10.44 9.42 -2.69
C PHE A 124 -11.22 8.17 -3.10
N GLY A 125 -12.55 8.27 -3.02
CA GLY A 125 -13.48 7.32 -3.62
C GLY A 125 -13.97 7.80 -4.98
N ARG A 126 -14.91 7.05 -5.54
CA ARG A 126 -15.59 7.39 -6.79
C ARG A 126 -17.09 7.43 -6.57
N THR A 127 -17.77 8.29 -7.33
CA THR A 127 -19.24 8.29 -7.38
C THR A 127 -19.75 6.92 -7.81
N ALA A 128 -20.89 6.49 -7.27
CA ALA A 128 -21.47 5.20 -7.60
C ALA A 128 -22.04 5.12 -9.04
N ARG A 129 -22.13 6.26 -9.72
CA ARG A 129 -22.66 6.36 -11.09
C ARG A 129 -21.68 7.04 -12.00
N GLU A 130 -21.74 6.64 -13.26
CA GLU A 130 -21.00 7.24 -14.35
C GLU A 130 -21.42 8.71 -14.54
N ASN A 131 -20.46 9.57 -14.83
CA ASN A 131 -20.69 10.96 -15.21
C ASN A 131 -20.99 11.11 -16.72
N GLY A 132 -21.21 12.33 -17.18
CA GLY A 132 -21.51 12.62 -18.58
C GLY A 132 -20.39 12.31 -19.59
N ASN A 133 -19.18 12.03 -19.12
CA ASN A 133 -18.00 11.74 -19.93
C ASN A 133 -17.59 10.25 -19.91
N ARG A 134 -18.48 9.37 -19.47
CA ARG A 134 -18.21 7.92 -19.32
C ARG A 134 -17.04 7.62 -18.40
N GLY A 135 -16.91 8.40 -17.34
CA GLY A 135 -16.00 8.20 -16.22
C GLY A 135 -16.75 8.34 -14.91
N THR A 136 -16.05 8.49 -13.80
CA THR A 136 -16.65 8.78 -12.50
C THR A 136 -15.97 9.99 -11.87
N ASP A 137 -16.72 10.73 -11.06
CA ASP A 137 -16.16 11.83 -10.30
C ASP A 137 -15.69 11.37 -8.92
N HIS A 138 -14.97 12.23 -8.20
CA HIS A 138 -14.54 11.90 -6.85
C HIS A 138 -15.74 11.69 -5.93
N GLY A 139 -15.65 10.67 -5.09
CA GLY A 139 -16.65 10.31 -4.09
C GLY A 139 -16.05 10.19 -2.69
N THR A 140 -16.89 9.88 -1.73
CA THR A 140 -16.53 9.93 -0.31
C THR A 140 -15.80 8.68 0.16
N ALA A 141 -16.32 7.50 -0.09
CA ALA A 141 -15.73 6.24 0.36
C ALA A 141 -15.16 5.41 -0.78
N SER A 142 -14.21 4.57 -0.46
CA SER A 142 -13.56 3.66 -1.40
C SER A 142 -13.36 2.28 -0.77
N VAL A 143 -12.54 1.46 -1.39
CA VAL A 143 -12.10 0.16 -0.89
C VAL A 143 -10.63 0.20 -0.52
N MET A 144 -10.27 -0.60 0.49
CA MET A 144 -8.89 -0.93 0.80
C MET A 144 -8.69 -2.42 0.59
N LEU A 145 -7.49 -2.83 0.17
CA LEU A 145 -7.11 -4.23 0.14
C LEU A 145 -6.08 -4.47 1.24
N VAL A 146 -6.28 -5.52 2.02
CA VAL A 146 -5.30 -5.96 3.01
C VAL A 146 -4.95 -7.41 2.73
N LEU A 147 -3.66 -7.67 2.54
CA LEU A 147 -3.14 -8.98 2.17
C LEU A 147 -1.91 -9.32 3.05
N GLY A 148 -1.58 -10.60 3.15
CA GLY A 148 -0.34 -11.03 3.80
C GLY A 148 -0.57 -11.83 5.06
N GLY A 149 0.49 -11.95 5.85
CA GLY A 149 0.48 -12.75 7.07
C GLY A 149 -0.54 -12.31 8.11
N GLY A 150 -1.20 -13.26 8.74
CA GLY A 150 -2.20 -13.03 9.79
C GLY A 150 -3.51 -12.41 9.32
N VAL A 151 -3.69 -12.18 8.01
CA VAL A 151 -4.96 -11.67 7.45
C VAL A 151 -5.90 -12.81 7.14
N ARG A 152 -7.10 -12.77 7.71
CA ARG A 152 -8.18 -13.71 7.34
C ARG A 152 -8.80 -13.26 6.02
N GLY A 153 -8.21 -13.67 4.91
CA GLY A 153 -8.61 -13.29 3.55
C GLY A 153 -9.93 -13.90 3.09
N GLY A 154 -10.30 -13.61 1.85
CA GLY A 154 -11.50 -14.17 1.19
C GLY A 154 -12.81 -13.55 1.65
N ARG A 155 -12.79 -12.40 2.31
CA ARG A 155 -13.98 -11.70 2.82
C ARG A 155 -13.95 -10.20 2.53
N VAL A 156 -15.11 -9.60 2.51
CA VAL A 156 -15.31 -8.15 2.48
C VAL A 156 -15.85 -7.73 3.85
N VAL A 157 -15.21 -6.73 4.46
CA VAL A 157 -15.61 -6.16 5.74
C VAL A 157 -15.94 -4.67 5.60
N GLY A 158 -16.59 -4.05 6.59
CA GLY A 158 -16.87 -2.62 6.58
C GLY A 158 -18.32 -2.24 6.26
N GLY A 159 -19.26 -3.20 6.27
CA GLY A 159 -20.68 -2.90 6.20
C GLY A 159 -21.16 -2.34 4.86
N TYR A 160 -20.67 -2.89 3.75
CA TYR A 160 -21.15 -2.55 2.42
C TYR A 160 -22.68 -2.69 2.32
N ARG A 161 -23.37 -1.60 1.97
CA ARG A 161 -24.84 -1.50 1.92
C ARG A 161 -25.43 -1.63 0.52
N GLY A 162 -24.61 -1.84 -0.50
CA GLY A 162 -25.01 -1.90 -1.89
C GLY A 162 -24.96 -0.53 -2.59
N LEU A 163 -25.43 -0.51 -3.85
CA LEU A 163 -25.43 0.68 -4.72
C LEU A 163 -26.83 1.24 -4.96
N ALA A 164 -27.85 0.75 -4.22
CA ALA A 164 -29.18 1.36 -4.28
C ALA A 164 -29.09 2.81 -3.81
N ARG A 165 -29.83 3.72 -4.46
CA ARG A 165 -29.78 5.16 -4.19
C ARG A 165 -29.95 5.48 -2.69
N SER A 166 -30.88 4.79 -2.04
CA SER A 166 -31.16 4.94 -0.60
C SER A 166 -30.05 4.41 0.33
N ALA A 167 -29.10 3.61 -0.20
CA ALA A 167 -27.98 3.07 0.54
C ALA A 167 -26.70 3.92 0.39
N LEU A 168 -26.70 4.87 -0.55
CA LEU A 168 -25.58 5.76 -0.81
C LEU A 168 -25.58 6.96 0.13
N PHE A 169 -24.39 7.45 0.46
CA PHE A 169 -24.20 8.73 1.10
C PHE A 169 -24.57 9.86 0.12
N GLU A 170 -25.47 10.75 0.54
CA GLU A 170 -26.05 11.82 -0.30
C GLU A 170 -26.62 11.31 -1.64
N GLU A 171 -27.13 10.07 -1.64
CA GLU A 171 -27.67 9.41 -2.83
C GLU A 171 -26.69 9.30 -4.03
N ARG A 172 -25.40 9.52 -3.80
CA ARG A 172 -24.35 9.65 -4.81
C ARG A 172 -23.14 8.74 -4.56
N ASP A 173 -22.61 8.76 -3.35
CA ASP A 173 -21.33 8.14 -3.02
C ASP A 173 -21.50 6.86 -2.21
N LEU A 174 -20.48 6.01 -2.19
CA LEU A 174 -20.44 4.92 -1.21
C LEU A 174 -20.50 5.48 0.20
N ALA A 175 -21.34 4.85 1.05
CA ALA A 175 -21.38 5.17 2.47
C ALA A 175 -20.09 4.71 3.16
N ILE A 176 -19.57 5.51 4.07
CA ILE A 176 -18.40 5.17 4.87
C ILE A 176 -18.79 4.04 5.83
N GLY A 177 -18.11 2.90 5.71
CA GLY A 177 -18.32 1.74 6.58
C GLY A 177 -17.23 1.57 7.62
N THR A 178 -16.01 1.94 7.30
CA THR A 178 -14.83 1.76 8.17
C THR A 178 -13.92 2.98 8.05
N ASP A 179 -13.39 3.44 9.18
CA ASP A 179 -12.37 4.48 9.19
C ASP A 179 -11.02 3.87 8.76
N VAL A 180 -10.38 4.47 7.76
CA VAL A 180 -9.08 4.06 7.22
C VAL A 180 -8.00 3.96 8.30
N ARG A 181 -8.04 4.84 9.30
CA ARG A 181 -7.09 4.85 10.42
C ARG A 181 -7.18 3.59 11.27
N SER A 182 -8.39 3.00 11.42
CA SER A 182 -8.56 1.72 12.13
C SER A 182 -7.83 0.58 11.41
N VAL A 183 -7.92 0.52 10.07
CA VAL A 183 -7.23 -0.50 9.25
C VAL A 183 -5.71 -0.33 9.33
N LEU A 184 -5.25 0.90 9.20
CA LEU A 184 -3.81 1.22 9.27
C LEU A 184 -3.24 0.91 10.65
N TRP A 185 -3.96 1.30 11.71
CA TRP A 185 -3.59 1.01 13.08
C TRP A 185 -3.50 -0.49 13.34
N GLU A 186 -4.54 -1.24 13.01
CA GLU A 186 -4.57 -2.70 13.23
C GLU A 186 -3.45 -3.40 12.44
N SER A 187 -3.16 -2.91 11.23
CA SER A 187 -2.04 -3.42 10.44
C SER A 187 -0.69 -3.12 11.08
N ALA A 188 -0.48 -1.89 11.56
CA ALA A 188 0.76 -1.47 12.22
C ALA A 188 0.95 -2.18 13.57
N ALA A 189 -0.10 -2.30 14.37
CA ALA A 189 -0.05 -2.99 15.66
C ALA A 189 0.35 -4.45 15.49
N ALA A 190 -0.28 -5.15 14.54
CA ALA A 190 0.00 -6.56 14.30
C ALA A 190 1.38 -6.83 13.68
N GLN A 191 1.88 -5.93 12.82
CA GLN A 191 3.10 -6.17 12.05
C GLN A 191 4.33 -5.52 12.67
N LEU A 192 4.17 -4.36 13.28
CA LEU A 192 5.27 -3.54 13.83
C LEU A 192 5.26 -3.47 15.35
N GLY A 193 4.28 -4.09 16.02
CA GLY A 193 4.17 -4.05 17.49
C GLY A 193 3.86 -2.66 18.04
N VAL A 194 3.23 -1.79 17.27
CA VAL A 194 2.88 -0.42 17.72
C VAL A 194 1.68 -0.52 18.68
N GLU A 195 1.86 -0.16 19.94
CA GLU A 195 0.82 -0.30 20.97
C GLU A 195 -0.08 0.94 21.11
N ASP A 196 0.43 2.14 20.82
CA ASP A 196 -0.30 3.40 20.96
C ASP A 196 -0.49 4.09 19.60
N PRO A 197 -1.74 4.33 19.17
CA PRO A 197 -2.01 5.06 17.92
C PRO A 197 -1.78 6.57 18.02
N SER A 198 -1.73 7.12 19.22
CA SER A 198 -1.78 8.58 19.47
C SER A 198 -0.68 9.38 18.78
N PRO A 199 0.57 8.89 18.65
CA PRO A 199 1.62 9.63 17.94
C PRO A 199 1.33 9.78 16.44
N VAL A 200 0.63 8.81 15.83
CA VAL A 200 0.31 8.78 14.41
C VAL A 200 -1.07 9.40 14.14
N PHE A 201 -2.03 9.12 15.00
CA PHE A 201 -3.43 9.55 14.87
C PHE A 201 -3.90 10.28 16.15
N PRO A 202 -3.46 11.52 16.40
CA PRO A 202 -3.83 12.25 17.61
C PRO A 202 -5.36 12.35 17.80
N GLY A 203 -5.84 11.99 19.01
CA GLY A 203 -7.26 12.03 19.35
C GLY A 203 -8.15 10.96 18.70
N PHE A 204 -7.58 10.06 17.91
CA PHE A 204 -8.31 8.96 17.30
C PHE A 204 -8.39 7.75 18.23
N ARG A 205 -9.57 7.12 18.26
CA ARG A 205 -9.76 5.83 18.94
C ARG A 205 -10.07 4.76 17.89
N PRO A 206 -9.21 3.76 17.71
CA PRO A 206 -9.43 2.70 16.74
C PRO A 206 -10.71 1.92 17.04
N THR A 207 -11.45 1.57 16.01
CA THR A 207 -12.52 0.57 16.12
C THR A 207 -11.87 -0.80 16.16
N PRO A 208 -12.14 -1.65 17.16
CA PRO A 208 -11.51 -2.95 17.26
C PRO A 208 -11.90 -3.90 16.12
N ALA A 209 -10.98 -4.79 15.76
CA ALA A 209 -11.22 -5.98 14.94
C ALA A 209 -11.85 -5.73 13.56
N VAL A 210 -11.22 -4.87 12.75
CA VAL A 210 -11.59 -4.74 11.33
C VAL A 210 -11.03 -5.92 10.52
N LEU A 211 -9.79 -6.30 10.81
CA LEU A 211 -9.08 -7.37 10.09
C LEU A 211 -9.23 -8.74 10.75
N GLY A 212 -9.58 -8.77 12.03
CA GLY A 212 -10.00 -9.91 12.84
C GLY A 212 -8.96 -10.96 13.09
#